data_81cc275579823da48ab3c7ce78dea721
#
_entry.id   81cc275579823da48ab3c7ce78dea721
#
_cell.length_a   1.000
_cell.length_b   1.000
_cell.length_c   1.000
_cell.angle_alpha   90.00
_cell.angle_beta   90.00
_cell.angle_gamma   90.00
#
_symmetry.space_group_name_H-M   'P 1'
#
loop_
_entity.id
_entity.type
_entity.pdbx_description
1 polymer ?
#
loop_
_entity_poly.entity_id
_entity_poly.type
_entity_poly.pdbx_seq_one_letter_code
_entity_poly.pdbx_strand_id
1 'polypeptide(L)'
;MVLSVDNWYEMSTVKAQLHKSKAFGQALDQLQQGDELLIQFPMLHHSFFTTHHVKKAQKKGVKVNFIIHDLEALRYVNVENFPLKHKIRIQIQESGLLDAADGIIAHNPIMKSVLVDKGVEEDKIVSLGIFDYLIPNFQEKTGLIKNQPIIVAGNLAQEKAGYLYSLPAKPAYNLYGVGFDESRALENEAYFGSFLPDELPAALEGGFGLVWDGDSAETCSGVFGEYLRYNNSHKASLYLASGFPLVVWKQSALSHFVLENGCGIAVESLHDLKATIDNLSDTDYQDLLENTKRVGKDIRDGHYLLTALNNLK
;
A
#
# COMPACT_ATOMS: atom_id res chain seq x y z
N MET A 1 -7.52 -11.13 18.89
CA MET A 1 -6.42 -11.48 19.83
C MET A 1 -5.19 -10.71 19.40
N VAL A 2 -4.56 -9.92 20.28
CA VAL A 2 -3.32 -9.22 20.00
C VAL A 2 -2.16 -10.07 20.53
N LEU A 3 -1.23 -10.45 19.64
CA LEU A 3 0.02 -11.11 20.02
C LEU A 3 1.08 -10.03 20.18
N SER A 4 1.43 -9.65 21.41
CA SER A 4 2.62 -8.86 21.67
C SER A 4 3.81 -9.80 21.85
N VAL A 5 4.90 -9.50 21.15
CA VAL A 5 6.19 -10.16 21.36
C VAL A 5 7.13 -9.08 21.86
N ASP A 6 7.32 -9.05 23.18
CA ASP A 6 8.13 -8.02 23.83
C ASP A 6 9.62 -8.18 23.51
N ASN A 7 10.31 -7.05 23.26
CA ASN A 7 11.77 -6.90 23.19
C ASN A 7 12.53 -7.85 22.25
N TRP A 8 11.90 -8.28 21.14
CA TRP A 8 12.53 -9.19 20.18
C TRP A 8 13.81 -8.61 19.52
N TYR A 9 13.93 -7.28 19.43
CA TYR A 9 15.11 -6.60 18.85
C TYR A 9 16.35 -6.64 19.76
N GLU A 10 16.18 -6.94 21.05
CA GLU A 10 17.27 -7.15 21.98
C GLU A 10 17.77 -8.60 22.00
N MET A 11 17.05 -9.49 21.29
CA MET A 11 17.37 -10.91 21.21
C MET A 11 18.30 -11.22 20.04
N SER A 12 19.15 -12.23 20.18
CA SER A 12 19.84 -12.81 19.02
C SER A 12 18.82 -13.37 18.02
N THR A 13 19.14 -13.34 16.72
CA THR A 13 18.27 -13.77 15.62
C THR A 13 17.62 -15.14 15.88
N VAL A 14 18.37 -16.12 16.39
CA VAL A 14 17.86 -17.47 16.67
C VAL A 14 16.86 -17.44 17.83
N LYS A 15 17.16 -16.72 18.92
CA LYS A 15 16.24 -16.60 20.06
C LYS A 15 14.95 -15.88 19.65
N ALA A 16 15.05 -14.82 18.87
CA ALA A 16 13.89 -14.11 18.34
C ALA A 16 13.02 -15.00 17.45
N GLN A 17 13.61 -15.82 16.57
CA GLN A 17 12.90 -16.81 15.75
C GLN A 17 12.11 -17.80 16.61
N LEU A 18 12.76 -18.41 17.61
CA LEU A 18 12.12 -19.39 18.48
C LEU A 18 11.03 -18.76 19.33
N HIS A 19 11.25 -17.55 19.85
CA HIS A 19 10.28 -16.83 20.66
C HIS A 19 9.02 -16.49 19.86
N LYS A 20 9.18 -15.91 18.67
CA LYS A 20 8.05 -15.61 17.76
C LYS A 20 7.31 -16.88 17.31
N SER A 21 8.06 -17.93 16.95
CA SER A 21 7.47 -19.22 16.58
C SER A 21 6.63 -19.79 17.72
N LYS A 22 7.10 -19.74 18.97
CA LYS A 22 6.35 -20.21 20.13
C LYS A 22 5.07 -19.38 20.36
N ALA A 23 5.20 -18.05 20.35
CA ALA A 23 4.05 -17.15 20.55
C ALA A 23 2.98 -17.36 19.46
N PHE A 24 3.40 -17.44 18.19
CA PHE A 24 2.51 -17.69 17.08
C PHE A 24 1.85 -19.08 17.17
N GLY A 25 2.62 -20.13 17.50
CA GLY A 25 2.08 -21.46 17.71
C GLY A 25 1.05 -21.52 18.83
N GLN A 26 1.31 -20.86 19.97
CA GLN A 26 0.37 -20.78 21.10
C GLN A 26 -0.93 -20.08 20.71
N ALA A 27 -0.86 -19.05 19.87
CA ALA A 27 -2.04 -18.38 19.35
C ALA A 27 -2.88 -19.31 18.46
N LEU A 28 -2.23 -20.00 17.52
CA LEU A 28 -2.92 -20.93 16.62
C LEU A 28 -3.45 -22.17 17.35
N ASP A 29 -2.86 -22.54 18.47
CA ASP A 29 -3.34 -23.66 19.29
C ASP A 29 -4.71 -23.39 19.96
N GLN A 30 -5.12 -22.11 20.07
CA GLN A 30 -6.44 -21.71 20.58
C GLN A 30 -7.55 -21.85 19.52
N LEU A 31 -7.21 -21.96 18.23
CA LEU A 31 -8.16 -22.10 17.14
C LEU A 31 -8.73 -23.53 17.08
N GLN A 32 -9.99 -23.62 16.67
CA GLN A 32 -10.77 -24.85 16.58
C GLN A 32 -11.16 -25.14 15.13
N GLN A 33 -11.67 -26.33 14.88
CA GLN A 33 -12.22 -26.73 13.59
C GLN A 33 -13.37 -25.76 13.18
N GLY A 34 -13.28 -25.26 11.96
CA GLY A 34 -14.24 -24.30 11.39
C GLY A 34 -13.90 -22.83 11.64
N ASP A 35 -12.86 -22.54 12.44
CA ASP A 35 -12.37 -21.16 12.57
C ASP A 35 -11.68 -20.71 11.28
N GLU A 36 -11.77 -19.42 10.97
CA GLU A 36 -11.03 -18.76 9.90
C GLU A 36 -9.99 -17.79 10.46
N LEU A 37 -8.77 -17.86 9.95
CA LEU A 37 -7.67 -16.99 10.31
C LEU A 37 -7.25 -16.15 9.10
N LEU A 38 -7.29 -14.81 9.23
CA LEU A 38 -6.71 -13.89 8.27
C LEU A 38 -5.37 -13.40 8.76
N ILE A 39 -4.31 -13.68 8.01
CA ILE A 39 -2.95 -13.26 8.32
C ILE A 39 -2.57 -12.08 7.42
N GLN A 40 -2.11 -10.98 8.03
CA GLN A 40 -1.51 -9.86 7.31
C GLN A 40 -0.09 -10.24 6.87
N PHE A 41 0.14 -10.23 5.56
CA PHE A 41 1.39 -10.68 4.95
C PHE A 41 2.18 -9.49 4.35
N PRO A 42 3.50 -9.38 4.50
CA PRO A 42 4.39 -10.38 5.10
C PRO A 42 4.38 -10.32 6.62
N MET A 43 4.58 -11.48 7.24
CA MET A 43 4.90 -11.52 8.68
C MET A 43 6.36 -11.08 8.85
N LEU A 44 6.55 -9.80 9.12
CA LEU A 44 7.87 -9.17 9.23
C LEU A 44 8.78 -9.89 10.22
N HIS A 45 10.00 -10.17 9.81
CA HIS A 45 11.11 -10.74 10.57
C HIS A 45 10.81 -12.08 11.29
N HIS A 46 11.74 -13.01 11.18
CA HIS A 46 11.74 -14.26 11.95
C HIS A 46 10.54 -15.20 11.71
N SER A 47 10.11 -15.38 10.45
CA SER A 47 8.91 -16.15 10.07
C SER A 47 9.20 -17.57 9.52
N PHE A 48 10.40 -18.11 9.66
CA PHE A 48 10.79 -19.42 9.10
C PHE A 48 9.86 -20.57 9.49
N PHE A 49 9.33 -20.55 10.71
CA PHE A 49 8.47 -21.61 11.20
C PHE A 49 6.97 -21.36 10.95
N THR A 50 6.60 -20.24 10.35
CA THR A 50 5.20 -19.84 10.14
C THR A 50 4.45 -20.87 9.28
N THR A 51 5.03 -21.32 8.18
CA THR A 51 4.44 -22.36 7.31
C THR A 51 4.12 -23.65 8.07
N HIS A 52 5.00 -24.06 9.00
CA HIS A 52 4.76 -25.23 9.84
C HIS A 52 3.52 -25.03 10.74
N HIS A 53 3.40 -23.89 11.37
CA HIS A 53 2.26 -23.59 12.26
C HIS A 53 0.97 -23.44 11.47
N VAL A 54 0.98 -22.81 10.30
CA VAL A 54 -0.15 -22.71 9.38
C VAL A 54 -0.65 -24.11 9.02
N LYS A 55 0.23 -24.98 8.53
CA LYS A 55 -0.13 -26.36 8.19
C LYS A 55 -0.65 -27.18 9.40
N LYS A 56 -0.16 -26.88 10.62
CA LYS A 56 -0.68 -27.51 11.85
C LYS A 56 -2.10 -27.04 12.15
N ALA A 57 -2.41 -25.74 11.97
CA ALA A 57 -3.75 -25.21 12.16
C ALA A 57 -4.74 -25.79 11.12
N GLN A 58 -4.33 -25.84 9.86
CA GLN A 58 -5.14 -26.45 8.77
C GLN A 58 -5.47 -27.93 9.03
N LYS A 59 -4.54 -28.71 9.61
CA LYS A 59 -4.81 -30.10 10.03
C LYS A 59 -5.86 -30.20 11.12
N LYS A 60 -6.14 -29.14 11.89
CA LYS A 60 -7.23 -29.06 12.85
C LYS A 60 -8.57 -28.63 12.21
N GLY A 61 -8.57 -28.32 10.90
CA GLY A 61 -9.73 -27.82 10.18
C GLY A 61 -9.92 -26.30 10.27
N VAL A 62 -8.85 -25.55 10.57
CA VAL A 62 -8.83 -24.08 10.51
C VAL A 62 -8.52 -23.66 9.07
N LYS A 63 -9.32 -22.74 8.49
CA LYS A 63 -9.05 -22.12 7.21
C LYS A 63 -8.09 -20.93 7.39
N VAL A 64 -7.02 -20.89 6.63
CA VAL A 64 -5.98 -19.86 6.76
C VAL A 64 -5.85 -19.05 5.49
N ASN A 65 -6.25 -17.80 5.56
CA ASN A 65 -6.21 -16.84 4.46
C ASN A 65 -5.13 -15.79 4.71
N PHE A 66 -4.56 -15.25 3.63
CA PHE A 66 -3.59 -14.16 3.68
C PHE A 66 -4.12 -12.91 2.98
N ILE A 67 -3.93 -11.74 3.60
CA ILE A 67 -4.02 -10.46 2.93
C ILE A 67 -2.61 -9.92 2.70
N ILE A 68 -2.26 -9.71 1.45
CA ILE A 68 -0.95 -9.20 1.08
C ILE A 68 -0.91 -7.69 1.30
N HIS A 69 0.09 -7.17 2.04
CA HIS A 69 0.43 -5.76 2.13
C HIS A 69 1.68 -5.42 1.34
N ASP A 70 2.62 -6.37 1.25
CA ASP A 70 3.87 -6.25 0.51
C ASP A 70 4.35 -7.61 0.02
N LEU A 71 5.04 -7.63 -1.13
CA LEU A 71 5.77 -8.77 -1.65
C LEU A 71 7.21 -8.36 -1.96
N GLU A 72 8.15 -8.79 -1.11
CA GLU A 72 9.58 -8.50 -1.33
C GLU A 72 10.06 -9.09 -2.67
N ALA A 73 9.55 -10.25 -3.07
CA ALA A 73 9.89 -10.87 -4.34
C ALA A 73 9.54 -9.99 -5.56
N LEU A 74 8.48 -9.18 -5.48
CA LEU A 74 8.12 -8.23 -6.54
C LEU A 74 8.86 -6.91 -6.39
N ARG A 75 9.10 -6.46 -5.17
CA ARG A 75 9.82 -5.21 -4.90
C ARG A 75 11.26 -5.25 -5.43
N TYR A 76 11.92 -6.42 -5.33
CA TYR A 76 13.30 -6.58 -5.74
C TYR A 76 13.47 -7.34 -7.08
N VAL A 77 12.41 -7.52 -7.86
CA VAL A 77 12.44 -8.30 -9.11
C VAL A 77 13.43 -7.73 -10.13
N ASN A 78 13.49 -6.41 -10.25
CA ASN A 78 14.33 -5.68 -11.22
C ASN A 78 15.65 -5.16 -10.61
N VAL A 79 16.01 -5.56 -9.39
CA VAL A 79 17.26 -5.11 -8.76
C VAL A 79 18.44 -5.93 -9.29
N GLU A 80 19.31 -5.29 -10.06
CA GLU A 80 20.58 -5.88 -10.50
C GLU A 80 21.47 -6.18 -9.28
N ASN A 81 22.16 -7.31 -9.32
CA ASN A 81 23.09 -7.75 -8.26
C ASN A 81 22.45 -7.92 -6.87
N PHE A 82 21.14 -8.14 -6.79
CA PHE A 82 20.50 -8.43 -5.50
C PHE A 82 21.10 -9.74 -4.92
N PRO A 83 21.58 -9.74 -3.65
CA PRO A 83 22.34 -10.85 -3.10
C PRO A 83 21.58 -12.18 -3.14
N LEU A 84 22.19 -13.23 -3.67
CA LEU A 84 21.57 -14.55 -3.85
C LEU A 84 20.98 -15.11 -2.54
N LYS A 85 21.66 -14.92 -1.39
CA LYS A 85 21.16 -15.33 -0.08
C LYS A 85 19.83 -14.69 0.28
N HIS A 86 19.61 -13.43 -0.12
CA HIS A 86 18.34 -12.73 0.11
C HIS A 86 17.26 -13.23 -0.85
N LYS A 87 17.59 -13.49 -2.13
CA LYS A 87 16.66 -14.11 -3.09
C LYS A 87 16.15 -15.45 -2.57
N ILE A 88 17.05 -16.31 -2.12
CA ILE A 88 16.70 -17.64 -1.56
C ILE A 88 15.83 -17.48 -0.30
N ARG A 89 16.17 -16.53 0.60
CA ARG A 89 15.37 -16.27 1.80
C ARG A 89 13.95 -15.86 1.44
N ILE A 90 13.81 -14.87 0.55
CA ILE A 90 12.50 -14.35 0.09
C ILE A 90 11.70 -15.49 -0.54
N GLN A 91 12.32 -16.26 -1.44
CA GLN A 91 11.67 -17.38 -2.11
C GLN A 91 11.12 -18.40 -1.10
N ILE A 92 11.91 -18.79 -0.09
CA ILE A 92 11.47 -19.78 0.92
C ILE A 92 10.37 -19.18 1.82
N GLN A 93 10.51 -17.93 2.25
CA GLN A 93 9.57 -17.32 3.19
C GLN A 93 8.25 -16.93 2.53
N GLU A 94 8.28 -16.37 1.32
CA GLU A 94 7.06 -15.94 0.62
C GLU A 94 6.36 -17.09 -0.07
N SER A 95 7.04 -17.82 -0.96
CA SER A 95 6.39 -18.88 -1.74
C SER A 95 5.84 -19.99 -0.84
N GLY A 96 6.61 -20.43 0.16
CA GLY A 96 6.15 -21.51 1.05
C GLY A 96 4.92 -21.13 1.90
N LEU A 97 4.71 -19.85 2.20
CA LEU A 97 3.51 -19.37 2.89
C LEU A 97 2.34 -19.19 1.91
N LEU A 98 2.58 -18.60 0.74
CA LEU A 98 1.56 -18.41 -0.29
C LEU A 98 1.03 -19.76 -0.79
N ASP A 99 1.91 -20.75 -0.99
CA ASP A 99 1.52 -22.12 -1.35
C ASP A 99 0.68 -22.81 -0.27
N ALA A 100 0.90 -22.44 1.01
CA ALA A 100 0.15 -23.01 2.13
C ALA A 100 -1.18 -22.32 2.39
N ALA A 101 -1.47 -21.21 1.73
CA ALA A 101 -2.71 -20.46 1.94
C ALA A 101 -3.94 -21.24 1.42
N ASP A 102 -5.04 -21.17 2.16
CA ASP A 102 -6.35 -21.62 1.65
C ASP A 102 -6.98 -20.54 0.75
N GLY A 103 -6.70 -19.26 1.04
CA GLY A 103 -7.09 -18.14 0.20
C GLY A 103 -6.12 -16.95 0.33
N ILE A 104 -6.02 -16.15 -0.73
CA ILE A 104 -5.12 -14.99 -0.82
C ILE A 104 -5.90 -13.77 -1.31
N ILE A 105 -5.78 -12.66 -0.59
CA ILE A 105 -6.24 -11.35 -1.05
C ILE A 105 -5.03 -10.59 -1.58
N ALA A 106 -4.96 -10.46 -2.91
CA ALA A 106 -3.94 -9.69 -3.63
C ALA A 106 -4.40 -8.23 -3.81
N HIS A 107 -3.49 -7.29 -4.06
CA HIS A 107 -3.83 -5.87 -4.20
C HIS A 107 -4.80 -5.61 -5.37
N ASN A 108 -4.53 -6.23 -6.52
CA ASN A 108 -5.19 -5.94 -7.79
C ASN A 108 -5.02 -7.11 -8.77
N PRO A 109 -5.68 -7.07 -9.95
CA PRO A 109 -5.57 -8.12 -10.95
C PRO A 109 -4.15 -8.34 -11.49
N ILE A 110 -3.30 -7.31 -11.52
CA ILE A 110 -1.90 -7.45 -11.99
C ILE A 110 -1.10 -8.29 -10.99
N MET A 111 -1.20 -7.99 -9.68
CA MET A 111 -0.55 -8.80 -8.65
C MET A 111 -1.11 -10.23 -8.65
N LYS A 112 -2.44 -10.41 -8.81
CA LYS A 112 -3.05 -11.73 -8.97
C LYS A 112 -2.42 -12.50 -10.13
N SER A 113 -2.31 -11.91 -11.32
CA SER A 113 -1.68 -12.56 -12.49
C SER A 113 -0.25 -12.99 -12.20
N VAL A 114 0.55 -12.13 -11.55
CA VAL A 114 1.93 -12.49 -11.18
C VAL A 114 2.00 -13.66 -10.21
N LEU A 115 1.06 -13.76 -9.26
CA LEU A 115 1.01 -14.89 -8.33
C LEU A 115 0.62 -16.20 -9.06
N VAL A 116 -0.30 -16.14 -10.02
CA VAL A 116 -0.66 -17.26 -10.86
C VAL A 116 0.53 -17.72 -11.70
N ASP A 117 1.26 -16.80 -12.32
CA ASP A 117 2.48 -17.09 -13.09
C ASP A 117 3.59 -17.73 -12.24
N LYS A 118 3.57 -17.48 -10.93
CA LYS A 118 4.46 -18.12 -9.94
C LYS A 118 3.95 -19.46 -9.42
N GLY A 119 2.79 -19.93 -9.90
CA GLY A 119 2.25 -21.26 -9.61
C GLY A 119 1.19 -21.30 -8.51
N VAL A 120 0.73 -20.14 -7.99
CA VAL A 120 -0.40 -20.11 -7.05
C VAL A 120 -1.70 -20.38 -7.83
N GLU A 121 -2.56 -21.25 -7.29
CA GLU A 121 -3.84 -21.61 -7.90
C GLU A 121 -4.75 -20.36 -8.00
N GLU A 122 -5.28 -20.09 -9.19
CA GLU A 122 -6.01 -18.86 -9.49
C GLU A 122 -7.29 -18.70 -8.65
N ASP A 123 -7.99 -19.78 -8.37
CA ASP A 123 -9.24 -19.81 -7.63
C ASP A 123 -9.07 -19.52 -6.13
N LYS A 124 -7.84 -19.58 -5.61
CA LYS A 124 -7.48 -19.14 -4.26
C LYS A 124 -7.25 -17.63 -4.15
N ILE A 125 -7.14 -16.90 -5.28
CA ILE A 125 -6.72 -15.50 -5.27
C ILE A 125 -7.89 -14.59 -5.60
N VAL A 126 -8.19 -13.68 -4.68
CA VAL A 126 -9.14 -12.59 -4.85
C VAL A 126 -8.40 -11.26 -4.92
N SER A 127 -8.83 -10.34 -5.79
CA SER A 127 -8.29 -8.98 -5.85
C SER A 127 -9.03 -8.07 -4.87
N LEU A 128 -8.27 -7.29 -4.07
CA LEU A 128 -8.80 -6.33 -3.12
C LEU A 128 -9.41 -5.10 -3.82
N GLY A 129 -8.74 -4.62 -4.87
CA GLY A 129 -9.07 -3.36 -5.54
C GLY A 129 -8.33 -2.18 -4.93
N ILE A 130 -8.65 -1.81 -3.70
CA ILE A 130 -7.92 -0.80 -2.92
C ILE A 130 -8.01 -1.15 -1.43
N PHE A 131 -7.05 -0.70 -0.61
CA PHE A 131 -7.11 -0.90 0.83
C PHE A 131 -8.16 0.00 1.48
N ASP A 132 -8.85 -0.52 2.48
CA ASP A 132 -9.71 0.31 3.32
C ASP A 132 -8.87 1.20 4.26
N TYR A 133 -9.43 2.34 4.62
CA TYR A 133 -8.82 3.32 5.52
C TYR A 133 -9.90 3.98 6.36
N LEU A 134 -10.06 3.51 7.58
CA LEU A 134 -11.10 3.99 8.49
C LEU A 134 -10.68 5.35 9.07
N ILE A 135 -11.54 6.34 8.96
CA ILE A 135 -11.34 7.66 9.56
C ILE A 135 -12.43 7.91 10.59
N PRO A 136 -12.11 7.81 11.90
CA PRO A 136 -13.06 8.14 12.96
C PRO A 136 -13.52 9.61 12.85
N ASN A 137 -14.84 9.84 12.96
CA ASN A 137 -15.41 11.19 12.91
C ASN A 137 -15.05 12.00 11.66
N PHE A 138 -15.02 11.35 10.50
CA PHE A 138 -14.69 11.99 9.23
C PHE A 138 -15.49 13.27 9.01
N GLN A 139 -14.78 14.32 8.61
CA GLN A 139 -15.36 15.61 8.20
C GLN A 139 -15.11 15.81 6.70
N GLU A 140 -16.17 16.07 5.96
CA GLU A 140 -16.08 16.31 4.52
C GLU A 140 -15.28 17.60 4.25
N LYS A 141 -14.33 17.54 3.34
CA LYS A 141 -13.57 18.70 2.88
C LYS A 141 -14.46 19.54 1.96
N THR A 142 -14.42 20.84 2.13
CA THR A 142 -15.19 21.81 1.32
C THR A 142 -14.26 22.81 0.66
N GLY A 143 -14.71 23.44 -0.43
CA GLY A 143 -13.95 24.48 -1.12
C GLY A 143 -12.72 23.95 -1.87
N LEU A 144 -12.69 22.67 -2.22
CA LEU A 144 -11.61 22.10 -3.02
C LEU A 144 -11.66 22.63 -4.45
N ILE A 145 -10.50 23.08 -4.94
CA ILE A 145 -10.31 23.52 -6.33
C ILE A 145 -9.07 22.86 -6.92
N LYS A 146 -9.09 22.61 -8.24
CA LYS A 146 -8.03 21.86 -8.94
C LYS A 146 -6.63 22.45 -8.84
N ASN A 147 -6.53 23.78 -8.68
CA ASN A 147 -5.24 24.50 -8.65
C ASN A 147 -4.67 24.70 -7.24
N GLN A 148 -5.24 24.08 -6.20
CA GLN A 148 -4.61 23.99 -4.88
C GLN A 148 -3.34 23.14 -4.94
N PRO A 149 -2.42 23.27 -3.95
CA PRO A 149 -1.21 22.46 -3.89
C PRO A 149 -1.49 20.96 -3.98
N ILE A 150 -0.53 20.21 -4.51
CA ILE A 150 -0.55 18.75 -4.53
C ILE A 150 -0.10 18.22 -3.18
N ILE A 151 -0.85 17.29 -2.62
CA ILE A 151 -0.55 16.67 -1.33
C ILE A 151 0.43 15.51 -1.54
N VAL A 152 1.53 15.50 -0.79
CA VAL A 152 2.46 14.38 -0.69
C VAL A 152 2.56 13.97 0.77
N ALA A 153 2.12 12.76 1.11
CA ALA A 153 2.14 12.27 2.49
C ALA A 153 2.85 10.92 2.62
N GLY A 154 3.54 10.71 3.76
CA GLY A 154 4.16 9.44 4.15
C GLY A 154 5.65 9.51 4.44
N ASN A 155 6.41 8.50 4.00
CA ASN A 155 7.87 8.50 4.12
C ASN A 155 8.47 9.35 2.98
N LEU A 156 9.05 10.50 3.35
CA LEU A 156 9.67 11.48 2.44
C LEU A 156 11.19 11.33 2.35
N ALA A 157 11.75 10.26 2.94
CA ALA A 157 13.19 10.00 2.85
C ALA A 157 13.63 9.83 1.39
N GLN A 158 14.84 10.28 1.10
CA GLN A 158 15.38 10.35 -0.27
C GLN A 158 15.32 9.02 -1.02
N GLU A 159 15.53 7.90 -0.34
CA GLU A 159 15.51 6.57 -0.96
C GLU A 159 14.12 6.21 -1.52
N LYS A 160 13.06 6.82 -1.00
CA LYS A 160 11.67 6.56 -1.41
C LYS A 160 11.06 7.73 -2.17
N ALA A 161 11.38 8.95 -1.80
CA ALA A 161 10.79 10.17 -2.34
C ALA A 161 11.85 11.14 -2.86
N GLY A 162 12.93 10.63 -3.47
CA GLY A 162 14.00 11.43 -4.04
C GLY A 162 13.54 12.40 -5.13
N TYR A 163 12.45 12.09 -5.81
CA TYR A 163 11.80 12.94 -6.80
C TYR A 163 11.41 14.33 -6.24
N LEU A 164 11.19 14.45 -4.93
CA LEU A 164 10.88 15.74 -4.29
C LEU A 164 11.93 16.79 -4.57
N TYR A 165 13.19 16.41 -4.60
CA TYR A 165 14.30 17.35 -4.83
C TYR A 165 14.54 17.71 -6.32
N SER A 166 13.66 17.25 -7.22
CA SER A 166 13.70 17.52 -8.67
C SER A 166 12.30 17.80 -9.24
N LEU A 167 11.36 18.22 -8.41
CA LEU A 167 10.01 18.59 -8.83
C LEU A 167 10.04 19.78 -9.82
N PRO A 168 9.14 19.82 -10.81
CA PRO A 168 8.95 21.01 -11.63
C PRO A 168 8.49 22.19 -10.77
N ALA A 169 8.83 23.42 -11.17
CA ALA A 169 8.50 24.65 -10.43
C ALA A 169 6.99 24.87 -10.20
N LYS A 170 6.16 24.16 -10.91
CA LYS A 170 4.69 24.14 -10.74
C LYS A 170 4.16 22.73 -11.00
N PRO A 171 3.08 22.33 -10.30
CA PRO A 171 2.30 23.05 -9.28
C PRO A 171 3.06 23.24 -7.95
N ALA A 172 2.40 23.83 -6.94
CA ALA A 172 2.88 23.84 -5.56
C ALA A 172 2.60 22.49 -4.88
N TYR A 173 3.39 22.14 -3.85
CA TYR A 173 3.28 20.88 -3.13
C TYR A 173 3.21 21.10 -1.62
N ASN A 174 2.30 20.39 -0.95
CA ASN A 174 2.19 20.31 0.51
C ASN A 174 2.70 18.96 0.98
N LEU A 175 3.78 18.97 1.77
CA LEU A 175 4.51 17.77 2.19
C LEU A 175 4.19 17.42 3.65
N TYR A 176 3.77 16.17 3.89
CA TYR A 176 3.40 15.65 5.21
C TYR A 176 4.11 14.33 5.47
N GLY A 177 4.93 14.26 6.51
CA GLY A 177 5.58 13.00 6.86
C GLY A 177 6.97 13.15 7.44
N VAL A 178 7.74 12.06 7.43
CA VAL A 178 9.07 11.99 8.02
C VAL A 178 10.15 11.81 6.95
N GLY A 179 11.37 12.28 7.25
CA GLY A 179 12.54 12.03 6.40
C GLY A 179 12.78 13.06 5.30
N PHE A 180 12.00 14.15 5.25
CA PHE A 180 12.26 15.26 4.34
C PHE A 180 13.47 16.10 4.81
N ASP A 181 14.35 16.44 3.89
CA ASP A 181 15.48 17.33 4.15
C ASP A 181 15.10 18.76 3.77
N GLU A 182 14.66 19.53 4.76
CA GLU A 182 14.22 20.92 4.58
C GLU A 182 15.31 21.84 4.00
N SER A 183 16.60 21.50 4.19
CA SER A 183 17.70 22.30 3.64
C SER A 183 17.77 22.24 2.11
N ARG A 184 17.06 21.30 1.49
CA ARG A 184 16.96 21.08 0.05
C ARG A 184 15.58 21.39 -0.52
N ALA A 185 14.69 21.94 0.31
CA ALA A 185 13.33 22.28 -0.12
C ALA A 185 13.32 23.23 -1.32
N LEU A 186 12.43 22.97 -2.26
CA LEU A 186 12.20 23.83 -3.41
C LEU A 186 11.24 24.98 -3.03
N GLU A 187 11.27 26.09 -3.78
CA GLU A 187 10.43 27.27 -3.50
C GLU A 187 8.91 26.99 -3.56
N ASN A 188 8.51 25.94 -4.28
CA ASN A 188 7.12 25.55 -4.44
C ASN A 188 6.68 24.42 -3.50
N GLU A 189 7.48 24.09 -2.49
CA GLU A 189 7.19 23.10 -1.46
C GLU A 189 6.91 23.75 -0.09
N ALA A 190 5.86 23.30 0.57
CA ALA A 190 5.56 23.63 1.95
C ALA A 190 5.58 22.36 2.80
N TYR A 191 6.46 22.28 3.79
CA TYR A 191 6.58 21.11 4.68
C TYR A 191 5.83 21.35 5.99
N PHE A 192 4.92 20.45 6.34
CA PHE A 192 4.06 20.52 7.52
C PHE A 192 4.46 19.55 8.63
N GLY A 193 5.55 18.79 8.45
CA GLY A 193 5.97 17.80 9.43
C GLY A 193 5.14 16.52 9.40
N SER A 194 5.22 15.74 10.46
CA SER A 194 4.53 14.46 10.60
C SER A 194 3.35 14.56 11.57
N PHE A 195 2.29 13.83 11.28
CA PHE A 195 1.07 13.74 12.06
C PHE A 195 0.82 12.29 12.48
N LEU A 196 0.07 12.08 13.54
CA LEU A 196 -0.43 10.76 13.88
C LEU A 196 -1.40 10.27 12.79
N PRO A 197 -1.51 8.95 12.55
CA PRO A 197 -2.38 8.42 11.48
C PRO A 197 -3.84 8.90 11.56
N ASP A 198 -4.38 9.07 12.77
CA ASP A 198 -5.76 9.53 12.98
C ASP A 198 -5.94 11.05 12.81
N GLU A 199 -4.86 11.83 12.91
CA GLU A 199 -4.85 13.29 12.77
C GLU A 199 -4.57 13.73 11.33
N LEU A 200 -3.76 12.94 10.60
CA LEU A 200 -3.30 13.28 9.26
C LEU A 200 -4.44 13.57 8.28
N PRO A 201 -5.54 12.79 8.21
CA PRO A 201 -6.63 13.07 7.28
C PRO A 201 -7.24 14.48 7.46
N ALA A 202 -7.35 14.95 8.70
CA ALA A 202 -7.87 16.28 8.99
C ALA A 202 -6.89 17.40 8.61
N ALA A 203 -5.58 17.15 8.77
CA ALA A 203 -4.52 18.11 8.50
C ALA A 203 -4.20 18.28 7.00
N LEU A 204 -4.57 17.33 6.14
CA LEU A 204 -4.27 17.40 4.71
C LEU A 204 -5.02 18.58 4.05
N GLU A 205 -4.28 19.39 3.28
CA GLU A 205 -4.79 20.51 2.48
C GLU A 205 -4.21 20.48 1.06
N GLY A 206 -5.08 20.59 0.05
CA GLY A 206 -4.67 20.59 -1.36
C GLY A 206 -5.79 20.24 -2.32
N GLY A 207 -5.46 20.11 -3.61
CA GLY A 207 -6.41 19.75 -4.67
C GLY A 207 -6.39 18.28 -5.06
N PHE A 208 -5.23 17.63 -4.96
CA PHE A 208 -5.01 16.23 -5.31
C PHE A 208 -4.00 15.57 -4.36
N GLY A 209 -4.13 14.26 -4.16
CA GLY A 209 -3.13 13.44 -3.48
C GLY A 209 -2.22 12.71 -4.47
N LEU A 210 -0.89 12.88 -4.34
CA LEU A 210 0.09 12.28 -5.23
C LEU A 210 0.51 10.89 -4.75
N VAL A 211 0.36 9.90 -5.63
CA VAL A 211 0.94 8.56 -5.45
C VAL A 211 2.09 8.39 -6.42
N TRP A 212 3.30 8.64 -5.91
CA TRP A 212 4.55 8.58 -6.64
C TRP A 212 5.65 8.09 -5.70
N ASP A 213 6.57 7.29 -6.18
CA ASP A 213 7.75 6.82 -5.44
C ASP A 213 8.95 6.77 -6.38
N GLY A 214 10.16 6.86 -5.81
CA GLY A 214 11.41 6.81 -6.54
C GLY A 214 12.20 8.11 -6.47
N ASP A 215 13.21 8.21 -7.31
CA ASP A 215 14.20 9.30 -7.31
C ASP A 215 14.05 10.30 -8.47
N SER A 216 13.06 10.10 -9.33
CA SER A 216 12.86 10.91 -10.54
C SER A 216 11.44 11.48 -10.64
N ALA A 217 11.33 12.73 -11.10
CA ALA A 217 10.07 13.34 -11.49
C ALA A 217 9.61 12.94 -12.91
N GLU A 218 10.50 12.36 -13.73
CA GLU A 218 10.19 11.90 -15.08
C GLU A 218 9.34 10.62 -15.08
N THR A 219 9.64 9.70 -14.14
CA THR A 219 8.96 8.42 -14.04
C THR A 219 9.17 7.86 -12.63
N CYS A 220 8.28 6.97 -12.18
CA CYS A 220 8.54 6.21 -10.98
C CYS A 220 9.67 5.21 -11.22
N SER A 221 10.78 5.35 -10.49
CA SER A 221 12.02 4.62 -10.72
C SER A 221 12.58 4.02 -9.42
N GLY A 222 13.60 3.18 -9.57
CA GLY A 222 14.22 2.49 -8.44
C GLY A 222 13.30 1.43 -7.82
N VAL A 223 13.73 0.89 -6.69
CA VAL A 223 13.05 -0.24 -6.01
C VAL A 223 11.60 0.08 -5.64
N PHE A 224 11.36 1.28 -5.12
CA PHE A 224 10.03 1.68 -4.68
C PHE A 224 9.14 2.13 -5.84
N GLY A 225 9.70 2.85 -6.82
CA GLY A 225 8.94 3.33 -7.97
C GLY A 225 8.50 2.20 -8.89
N GLU A 226 9.41 1.28 -9.25
CA GLU A 226 9.08 0.11 -10.06
C GLU A 226 8.06 -0.82 -9.39
N TYR A 227 8.04 -0.87 -8.05
CA TYR A 227 7.07 -1.68 -7.32
C TYR A 227 5.63 -1.19 -7.51
N LEU A 228 5.41 0.09 -7.84
CA LEU A 228 4.07 0.63 -8.15
C LEU A 228 3.42 -0.05 -9.37
N ARG A 229 4.17 -0.73 -10.22
CA ARG A 229 3.63 -1.55 -11.32
C ARG A 229 2.78 -2.73 -10.83
N TYR A 230 2.93 -3.10 -9.57
CA TYR A 230 2.33 -4.32 -9.00
C TYR A 230 1.41 -4.03 -7.81
N ASN A 231 1.73 -3.01 -6.99
CA ASN A 231 1.05 -2.77 -5.74
C ASN A 231 0.06 -1.60 -5.81
N ASN A 232 -0.85 -1.57 -4.83
CA ASN A 232 -1.67 -0.42 -4.52
C ASN A 232 -1.12 0.23 -3.25
N SER A 233 -0.63 1.47 -3.38
CA SER A 233 -0.06 2.19 -2.26
C SER A 233 -1.14 2.61 -1.26
N HIS A 234 -0.89 2.41 0.05
CA HIS A 234 -1.77 2.88 1.12
C HIS A 234 -1.99 4.41 1.11
N LYS A 235 -1.09 5.19 0.49
CA LYS A 235 -1.28 6.63 0.28
C LYS A 235 -2.57 6.93 -0.51
N ALA A 236 -2.90 6.08 -1.50
CA ALA A 236 -4.11 6.24 -2.28
C ALA A 236 -5.37 6.14 -1.40
N SER A 237 -5.41 5.13 -0.53
CA SER A 237 -6.51 4.95 0.41
C SER A 237 -6.66 6.14 1.36
N LEU A 238 -5.54 6.64 1.90
CA LEU A 238 -5.52 7.84 2.74
C LEU A 238 -6.14 9.05 2.03
N TYR A 239 -5.69 9.34 0.81
CA TYR A 239 -6.17 10.54 0.09
C TYR A 239 -7.64 10.40 -0.31
N LEU A 240 -8.04 9.28 -0.90
CA LEU A 240 -9.45 9.06 -1.28
C LEU A 240 -10.37 9.06 -0.05
N ALA A 241 -9.98 8.37 1.03
CA ALA A 241 -10.74 8.38 2.27
C ALA A 241 -10.86 9.79 2.88
N SER A 242 -9.85 10.65 2.66
CA SER A 242 -9.84 12.05 3.10
C SER A 242 -10.58 13.02 2.15
N GLY A 243 -11.04 12.52 0.98
CA GLY A 243 -11.83 13.30 0.02
C GLY A 243 -11.01 13.96 -1.09
N PHE A 244 -9.75 13.55 -1.30
CA PHE A 244 -8.88 14.11 -2.35
C PHE A 244 -8.79 13.16 -3.54
N PRO A 245 -9.06 13.63 -4.78
CA PRO A 245 -8.80 12.86 -5.99
C PRO A 245 -7.30 12.63 -6.15
N LEU A 246 -6.93 11.56 -6.88
CA LEU A 246 -5.55 11.13 -7.00
C LEU A 246 -4.84 11.69 -8.24
N VAL A 247 -3.53 11.88 -8.11
CA VAL A 247 -2.57 11.86 -9.20
C VAL A 247 -1.76 10.58 -9.06
N VAL A 248 -1.75 9.74 -10.11
CA VAL A 248 -1.01 8.48 -10.11
C VAL A 248 -0.09 8.39 -11.33
N TRP A 249 0.99 7.62 -11.20
CA TRP A 249 1.81 7.25 -12.34
C TRP A 249 1.01 6.35 -13.29
N LYS A 250 0.97 6.69 -14.57
CA LYS A 250 0.15 6.01 -15.58
C LYS A 250 0.48 4.53 -15.73
N GLN A 251 1.74 4.14 -15.52
CA GLN A 251 2.20 2.76 -15.60
C GLN A 251 2.05 2.00 -14.27
N SER A 252 1.47 2.61 -13.23
CA SER A 252 1.19 1.93 -11.97
C SER A 252 -0.03 1.01 -12.08
N ALA A 253 -0.03 -0.09 -11.32
CA ALA A 253 -1.19 -0.98 -11.24
C ALA A 253 -2.44 -0.24 -10.72
N LEU A 254 -2.24 0.75 -9.85
CA LEU A 254 -3.30 1.57 -9.28
C LEU A 254 -4.01 2.45 -10.34
N SER A 255 -3.34 2.79 -11.45
CA SER A 255 -3.90 3.68 -12.48
C SER A 255 -5.20 3.12 -13.08
N HIS A 256 -5.33 1.80 -13.23
CA HIS A 256 -6.55 1.15 -13.70
C HIS A 256 -7.73 1.44 -12.76
N PHE A 257 -7.53 1.21 -11.45
CA PHE A 257 -8.57 1.49 -10.45
C PHE A 257 -8.99 2.96 -10.45
N VAL A 258 -8.02 3.87 -10.51
CA VAL A 258 -8.27 5.33 -10.46
C VAL A 258 -9.07 5.80 -11.69
N LEU A 259 -8.69 5.35 -12.88
CA LEU A 259 -9.36 5.75 -14.12
C LEU A 259 -10.75 5.10 -14.27
N GLU A 260 -10.89 3.83 -13.93
CA GLU A 260 -12.18 3.12 -13.97
C GLU A 260 -13.21 3.73 -13.01
N ASN A 261 -12.76 4.17 -11.83
CA ASN A 261 -13.62 4.80 -10.83
C ASN A 261 -13.77 6.31 -11.03
N GLY A 262 -13.03 6.93 -11.96
CA GLY A 262 -13.06 8.37 -12.21
C GLY A 262 -12.67 9.20 -10.97
N CYS A 263 -11.78 8.68 -10.09
CA CYS A 263 -11.42 9.33 -8.84
C CYS A 263 -10.00 9.95 -8.85
N GLY A 264 -9.50 10.28 -10.03
CA GLY A 264 -8.19 10.91 -10.20
C GLY A 264 -7.71 10.95 -11.64
N ILE A 265 -6.49 11.36 -11.83
CA ILE A 265 -5.79 11.47 -13.12
C ILE A 265 -4.50 10.65 -13.13
N ALA A 266 -4.06 10.22 -14.31
CA ALA A 266 -2.82 9.49 -14.50
C ALA A 266 -1.86 10.28 -15.41
N VAL A 267 -0.59 10.43 -14.99
CA VAL A 267 0.46 11.13 -15.73
C VAL A 267 1.65 10.21 -15.99
N GLU A 268 2.34 10.40 -17.11
CA GLU A 268 3.59 9.70 -17.38
C GLU A 268 4.75 10.31 -16.57
N SER A 269 4.77 11.64 -16.49
CA SER A 269 5.80 12.42 -15.82
C SER A 269 5.16 13.51 -14.95
N LEU A 270 5.80 13.88 -13.83
CA LEU A 270 5.39 15.03 -13.03
C LEU A 270 5.59 16.37 -13.77
N HIS A 271 6.41 16.39 -14.82
CA HIS A 271 6.53 17.57 -15.70
C HIS A 271 5.25 17.82 -16.51
N ASP A 272 4.44 16.79 -16.77
CA ASP A 272 3.15 16.91 -17.47
C ASP A 272 2.01 17.32 -16.54
N LEU A 273 2.21 17.23 -15.21
CA LEU A 273 1.13 17.34 -14.22
C LEU A 273 0.42 18.70 -14.29
N LYS A 274 1.18 19.81 -14.36
CA LYS A 274 0.58 21.15 -14.40
C LYS A 274 -0.30 21.33 -15.63
N ALA A 275 0.19 20.92 -16.81
CA ALA A 275 -0.58 20.99 -18.05
C ALA A 275 -1.84 20.09 -18.02
N THR A 276 -1.70 18.90 -17.43
CA THR A 276 -2.85 17.98 -17.26
C THR A 276 -3.94 18.60 -16.39
N ILE A 277 -3.57 19.21 -15.25
CA ILE A 277 -4.52 19.89 -14.35
C ILE A 277 -5.16 21.11 -15.04
N ASP A 278 -4.38 21.90 -15.77
CA ASP A 278 -4.90 23.09 -16.45
C ASP A 278 -5.92 22.75 -17.54
N ASN A 279 -5.74 21.60 -18.19
CA ASN A 279 -6.66 21.10 -19.24
C ASN A 279 -7.95 20.52 -18.68
N LEU A 280 -8.05 20.21 -17.39
CA LEU A 280 -9.32 19.84 -16.76
C LEU A 280 -10.25 21.05 -16.74
N SER A 281 -11.49 20.90 -17.18
CA SER A 281 -12.53 21.89 -16.88
C SER A 281 -12.90 21.86 -15.38
N ASP A 282 -13.58 22.88 -14.91
CA ASP A 282 -14.08 22.87 -13.52
C ASP A 282 -15.15 21.78 -13.35
N THR A 283 -15.91 21.46 -14.39
CA THR A 283 -16.89 20.37 -14.39
C THR A 283 -16.16 19.01 -14.25
N ASP A 284 -15.10 18.76 -15.03
CA ASP A 284 -14.33 17.52 -14.93
C ASP A 284 -13.78 17.35 -13.50
N TYR A 285 -13.30 18.43 -12.88
CA TYR A 285 -12.81 18.37 -11.51
C TYR A 285 -13.92 18.08 -10.50
N GLN A 286 -15.12 18.64 -10.68
CA GLN A 286 -16.27 18.33 -9.82
C GLN A 286 -16.67 16.87 -9.96
N ASP A 287 -16.66 16.29 -11.17
CA ASP A 287 -16.93 14.87 -11.40
C ASP A 287 -15.89 13.98 -10.68
N LEU A 288 -14.60 14.37 -10.71
CA LEU A 288 -13.57 13.69 -9.92
C LEU A 288 -13.86 13.74 -8.41
N LEU A 289 -14.30 14.90 -7.88
CA LEU A 289 -14.63 15.05 -6.46
C LEU A 289 -15.84 14.19 -6.06
N GLU A 290 -16.91 14.16 -6.86
CA GLU A 290 -18.08 13.33 -6.59
C GLU A 290 -17.74 11.83 -6.58
N ASN A 291 -16.96 11.38 -7.56
CA ASN A 291 -16.47 10.00 -7.59
C ASN A 291 -15.55 9.68 -6.42
N THR A 292 -14.65 10.61 -6.06
CA THR A 292 -13.79 10.48 -4.88
C THR A 292 -14.60 10.36 -3.60
N LYS A 293 -15.68 11.14 -3.47
CA LYS A 293 -16.58 11.05 -2.32
C LYS A 293 -17.24 9.67 -2.20
N ARG A 294 -17.72 9.11 -3.33
CA ARG A 294 -18.30 7.76 -3.40
C ARG A 294 -17.26 6.71 -2.99
N VAL A 295 -16.11 6.67 -3.67
CA VAL A 295 -15.04 5.71 -3.41
C VAL A 295 -14.49 5.86 -1.99
N GLY A 296 -14.28 7.11 -1.53
CA GLY A 296 -13.79 7.40 -0.19
C GLY A 296 -14.75 6.94 0.92
N LYS A 297 -16.07 7.00 0.67
CA LYS A 297 -17.07 6.42 1.58
C LYS A 297 -16.91 4.90 1.68
N ASP A 298 -16.82 4.20 0.55
CA ASP A 298 -16.64 2.76 0.51
C ASP A 298 -15.35 2.34 1.24
N ILE A 299 -14.24 3.08 1.05
CA ILE A 299 -12.98 2.86 1.76
C ILE A 299 -13.14 3.03 3.28
N ARG A 300 -13.83 4.08 3.74
CA ARG A 300 -14.05 4.32 5.18
C ARG A 300 -14.99 3.31 5.83
N ASP A 301 -15.89 2.71 5.04
CA ASP A 301 -16.86 1.71 5.52
C ASP A 301 -16.29 0.28 5.53
N GLY A 302 -15.04 0.06 5.06
CA GLY A 302 -14.41 -1.26 5.02
C GLY A 302 -14.94 -2.15 3.90
N HIS A 303 -15.53 -1.55 2.85
CA HIS A 303 -16.22 -2.25 1.78
C HIS A 303 -15.33 -3.22 1.01
N TYR A 304 -14.09 -2.81 0.71
CA TYR A 304 -13.19 -3.58 -0.16
C TYR A 304 -12.70 -4.86 0.51
N LEU A 305 -12.28 -4.79 1.78
CA LEU A 305 -11.86 -5.97 2.52
C LEU A 305 -13.02 -6.91 2.78
N LEU A 306 -14.18 -6.39 3.18
CA LEU A 306 -15.37 -7.21 3.40
C LEU A 306 -15.81 -7.93 2.13
N THR A 307 -15.79 -7.24 0.98
CA THR A 307 -16.09 -7.83 -0.32
C THR A 307 -15.07 -8.91 -0.70
N ALA A 308 -13.79 -8.65 -0.50
CA ALA A 308 -12.75 -9.63 -0.80
C ALA A 308 -12.88 -10.88 0.09
N LEU A 309 -13.16 -10.72 1.38
CA LEU A 309 -13.39 -11.85 2.31
C LEU A 309 -14.59 -12.69 1.91
N ASN A 310 -15.70 -12.07 1.51
CA ASN A 310 -16.90 -12.78 1.04
C ASN A 310 -16.67 -13.55 -0.27
N ASN A 311 -15.70 -13.15 -1.07
CA ASN A 311 -15.32 -13.80 -2.33
C ASN A 311 -14.24 -14.89 -2.17
N LEU A 312 -13.62 -15.02 -1.00
CA LEU A 312 -12.73 -16.14 -0.69
C LEU A 312 -13.55 -17.40 -0.51
N LYS A 313 -13.26 -18.43 -1.30
CA LYS A 313 -13.96 -19.72 -1.31
C LYS A 313 -13.57 -20.61 -0.13
#